data_7bcf5b8d3195c114e3afca0869acd981
#
_entry.id   7bcf5b8d3195c114e3afca0869acd981
#
_cell.length_a   1.000
_cell.length_b   1.000
_cell.length_c   1.000
_cell.angle_alpha   90.00
_cell.angle_beta   90.00
_cell.angle_gamma   90.00
#
_symmetry.space_group_name_H-M   'P 1'
#
loop_
_entity.id
_entity.type
_entity.pdbx_description
1 polymer ?
#
loop_
_entity_poly.entity_id
_entity_poly.type
_entity_poly.pdbx_seq_one_letter_code
_entity_poly.pdbx_strand_id
1 'polypeptide(L)'
;MSALMQTYARLPVTFSHGEGVYLYDTAGRRYLDALSGIAVNGLGHAHPAVTAAIREQADKLIHSSNLYRVEAQGQLAVALTRVGGMDKCFFGNSGAEANEAAIKLARLYGHGRGVSKPAIV
;
A
#
# COMPACT_ATOMS: atom_id res chain seq x y z
N MET A 1 0.41 26.11 -17.96
CA MET A 1 -0.57 25.01 -18.16
C MET A 1 -0.03 23.77 -17.45
N SER A 2 -0.87 22.99 -16.77
CA SER A 2 -0.45 21.72 -16.16
C SER A 2 -0.39 20.61 -17.23
N ALA A 3 0.68 19.80 -17.22
CA ALA A 3 0.77 18.59 -18.04
C ALA A 3 -0.03 17.41 -17.48
N LEU A 4 -0.60 17.56 -16.26
CA LEU A 4 -1.41 16.52 -15.63
C LEU A 4 -2.84 16.55 -16.18
N MET A 5 -3.39 15.37 -16.47
CA MET A 5 -4.81 15.22 -16.78
C MET A 5 -5.67 15.71 -15.60
N GLN A 6 -6.78 16.35 -15.91
CA GLN A 6 -7.72 16.85 -14.88
C GLN A 6 -8.74 15.78 -14.48
N THR A 7 -8.24 14.69 -13.91
CA THR A 7 -9.07 13.57 -13.42
C THR A 7 -9.62 13.78 -12.03
N TYR A 8 -9.14 14.79 -11.30
CA TYR A 8 -9.55 15.14 -9.94
C TYR A 8 -9.78 16.64 -9.80
N ALA A 9 -10.78 17.03 -9.02
CA ALA A 9 -10.97 18.42 -8.56
C ALA A 9 -10.00 18.71 -7.41
N ARG A 10 -8.73 19.03 -7.75
CA ARG A 10 -7.70 19.28 -6.73
C ARG A 10 -7.94 20.61 -6.02
N LEU A 11 -7.77 20.61 -4.69
CA LEU A 11 -7.73 21.84 -3.91
C LEU A 11 -6.50 22.66 -4.29
N PRO A 12 -6.57 24.02 -4.24
CA PRO A 12 -5.48 24.91 -4.61
C PRO A 12 -4.43 25.02 -3.50
N VAL A 13 -3.96 23.89 -2.97
CA VAL A 13 -2.93 23.80 -1.95
C VAL A 13 -1.85 22.85 -2.43
N THR A 14 -0.58 23.27 -2.24
CA THR A 14 0.58 22.42 -2.52
C THR A 14 1.35 22.22 -1.22
N PHE A 15 1.42 20.98 -0.75
CA PHE A 15 2.20 20.64 0.44
C PHE A 15 3.67 20.42 0.07
N SER A 16 4.57 20.93 0.90
CA SER A 16 6.02 20.79 0.76
C SER A 16 6.58 19.67 1.62
N HIS A 17 6.05 19.48 2.82
CA HIS A 17 6.48 18.42 3.75
C HIS A 17 5.39 18.13 4.78
N GLY A 18 5.61 17.06 5.57
CA GLY A 18 4.76 16.71 6.70
C GLY A 18 5.60 16.26 7.89
N GLU A 19 5.10 16.48 9.10
CA GLU A 19 5.68 16.06 10.36
C GLU A 19 4.60 15.60 11.32
N GLY A 20 4.68 14.36 11.78
CA GLY A 20 3.66 13.75 12.62
C GLY A 20 2.27 13.84 11.99
N VAL A 21 1.35 14.51 12.64
CA VAL A 21 -0.04 14.70 12.17
C VAL A 21 -0.24 15.99 11.36
N TYR A 22 0.81 16.69 11.01
CA TYR A 22 0.71 17.97 10.33
C TYR A 22 1.32 17.94 8.94
N LEU A 23 0.69 18.70 8.03
CA LEU A 23 1.19 19.05 6.70
C LEU A 23 1.52 20.54 6.65
N TYR A 24 2.52 20.87 5.86
CA TYR A 24 2.95 22.25 5.64
C TYR A 24 2.92 22.57 4.15
N ASP A 25 2.27 23.66 3.78
CA ASP A 25 2.26 24.09 2.38
C ASP A 25 3.54 24.85 1.98
N THR A 26 3.64 25.18 0.71
CA THR A 26 4.79 25.92 0.16
C THR A 26 4.90 27.35 0.69
N ALA A 27 3.86 27.88 1.33
CA ALA A 27 3.86 29.18 2.03
C ALA A 27 4.16 29.04 3.53
N GLY A 28 4.44 27.84 4.03
CA GLY A 28 4.74 27.57 5.44
C GLY A 28 3.51 27.48 6.35
N ARG A 29 2.30 27.48 5.81
CA ARG A 29 1.09 27.31 6.62
C ARG A 29 0.95 25.86 7.04
N ARG A 30 0.58 25.67 8.31
CA ARG A 30 0.40 24.35 8.93
C ARG A 30 -1.07 23.93 8.86
N TYR A 31 -1.30 22.66 8.53
CA TYR A 31 -2.62 22.02 8.49
C TYR A 31 -2.60 20.73 9.30
N LEU A 32 -3.67 20.47 10.05
CA LEU A 32 -3.89 19.15 10.66
C LEU A 32 -4.33 18.18 9.55
N ASP A 33 -3.57 17.09 9.35
CA ASP A 33 -3.91 16.07 8.37
C ASP A 33 -4.84 15.01 8.97
N ALA A 34 -6.13 15.27 8.95
CA ALA A 34 -7.16 14.31 9.36
C ALA A 34 -7.48 13.27 8.26
N LEU A 35 -6.90 13.40 7.06
CA LEU A 35 -7.09 12.48 5.94
C LEU A 35 -6.03 11.37 5.90
N SER A 36 -4.81 11.67 6.38
CA SER A 36 -3.67 10.74 6.43
C SER A 36 -3.35 10.07 5.08
N GLY A 37 -3.49 10.78 3.96
CA GLY A 37 -3.31 10.20 2.62
C GLY A 37 -4.35 9.11 2.30
N ILE A 38 -5.57 9.25 2.79
CA ILE A 38 -6.65 8.24 2.77
C ILE A 38 -6.22 6.99 3.56
N ALA A 39 -5.93 7.22 4.86
CA ALA A 39 -5.51 6.20 5.84
C ALA A 39 -4.20 5.44 5.51
N VAL A 40 -3.32 6.01 4.68
CA VAL A 40 -2.03 5.41 4.34
C VAL A 40 -0.97 5.72 5.40
N ASN A 41 -0.94 6.96 5.92
CA ASN A 41 0.07 7.45 6.86
C ASN A 41 -0.35 7.24 8.32
N GLY A 42 -0.73 6.02 8.71
CA GLY A 42 -1.24 5.72 10.05
C GLY A 42 -0.26 6.03 11.20
N LEU A 43 1.04 6.12 10.93
CA LEU A 43 2.08 6.51 11.88
C LEU A 43 2.44 7.99 11.81
N GLY A 44 1.75 8.76 10.96
CA GLY A 44 2.06 10.16 10.67
C GLY A 44 3.17 10.34 9.64
N HIS A 45 3.37 11.62 9.26
CA HIS A 45 4.37 12.01 8.28
C HIS A 45 5.78 11.94 8.85
N ALA A 46 6.74 11.56 8.03
CA ALA A 46 8.17 11.49 8.35
C ALA A 46 8.49 10.70 9.63
N HIS A 47 7.73 9.65 9.93
CA HIS A 47 7.97 8.81 11.11
C HIS A 47 9.42 8.29 11.11
N PRO A 48 10.21 8.52 12.17
CA PRO A 48 11.66 8.28 12.15
C PRO A 48 12.03 6.83 11.81
N ALA A 49 11.36 5.84 12.41
CA ALA A 49 11.64 4.44 12.17
C ALA A 49 11.31 4.02 10.73
N VAL A 50 10.19 4.51 10.17
CA VAL A 50 9.81 4.21 8.77
C VAL A 50 10.79 4.84 7.81
N THR A 51 11.14 6.11 8.03
CA THR A 51 12.10 6.83 7.18
C THR A 51 13.48 6.16 7.22
N ALA A 52 13.94 5.73 8.40
CA ALA A 52 15.22 5.03 8.55
C ALA A 52 15.21 3.69 7.81
N ALA A 53 14.15 2.89 7.97
CA ALA A 53 14.01 1.60 7.29
C ALA A 53 13.98 1.74 5.77
N ILE A 54 13.28 2.75 5.24
CA ILE A 54 13.25 3.03 3.78
C ILE A 54 14.64 3.40 3.27
N ARG A 55 15.36 4.28 3.97
CA ARG A 55 16.72 4.70 3.59
C ARG A 55 17.68 3.50 3.59
N GLU A 56 17.69 2.74 4.67
CA GLU A 56 18.54 1.55 4.80
C GLU A 56 18.27 0.51 3.71
N GLN A 57 16.99 0.25 3.40
CA GLN A 57 16.63 -0.70 2.36
C GLN A 57 16.94 -0.19 0.95
N ALA A 58 16.75 1.12 0.70
CA ALA A 58 17.08 1.72 -0.59
C ALA A 58 18.59 1.62 -0.91
N ASP A 59 19.44 1.74 0.10
CA ASP A 59 20.89 1.57 -0.06
C ASP A 59 21.31 0.11 -0.33
N LYS A 60 20.45 -0.87 -0.01
CA LYS A 60 20.76 -2.30 -0.19
C LYS A 60 20.20 -2.85 -1.50
N LEU A 61 18.90 -2.75 -1.67
CA LEU A 61 18.18 -3.34 -2.81
C LEU A 61 16.78 -2.76 -2.95
N ILE A 62 16.48 -2.17 -4.10
CA ILE A 62 15.17 -1.59 -4.39
C ILE A 62 14.21 -2.64 -4.96
N HIS A 63 14.67 -3.47 -5.91
CA HIS A 63 13.82 -4.46 -6.57
C HIS A 63 14.64 -5.62 -7.16
N SER A 64 14.09 -6.84 -7.10
CA SER A 64 14.72 -8.02 -7.68
C SER A 64 13.78 -8.96 -8.45
N SER A 65 12.50 -8.60 -8.62
CA SER A 65 11.45 -9.46 -9.19
C SER A 65 11.02 -10.64 -8.30
N ASN A 66 9.77 -11.07 -8.47
CA ASN A 66 9.20 -12.27 -7.81
C ASN A 66 9.78 -13.59 -8.30
N LEU A 67 10.70 -13.57 -9.29
CA LEU A 67 11.50 -14.74 -9.67
C LEU A 67 12.48 -15.16 -8.57
N TYR A 68 12.78 -14.25 -7.66
CA TYR A 68 13.71 -14.47 -6.56
C TYR A 68 13.01 -14.34 -5.21
N ARG A 69 13.60 -14.90 -4.18
CA ARG A 69 13.10 -14.71 -2.81
C ARG A 69 13.49 -13.32 -2.32
N VAL A 70 12.53 -12.60 -1.76
CA VAL A 70 12.74 -11.30 -1.13
C VAL A 70 12.53 -11.47 0.38
N GLU A 71 13.59 -11.31 1.16
CA GLU A 71 13.58 -11.59 2.60
C GLU A 71 12.56 -10.71 3.34
N ALA A 72 12.56 -9.40 3.10
CA ALA A 72 11.63 -8.47 3.71
C ALA A 72 10.16 -8.81 3.40
N GLN A 73 9.85 -9.30 2.19
CA GLN A 73 8.51 -9.77 1.83
C GLN A 73 8.10 -10.99 2.65
N GLY A 74 9.03 -11.94 2.86
CA GLY A 74 8.80 -13.12 3.69
C GLY A 74 8.54 -12.76 5.15
N GLN A 75 9.35 -11.87 5.70
CA GLN A 75 9.17 -11.36 7.08
C GLN A 75 7.84 -10.65 7.26
N LEU A 76 7.44 -9.80 6.30
CA LEU A 76 6.14 -9.14 6.32
C LEU A 76 4.99 -10.15 6.25
N ALA A 77 5.09 -11.18 5.40
CA ALA A 77 4.07 -12.24 5.30
C ALA A 77 3.86 -12.95 6.64
N VAL A 78 4.95 -13.31 7.33
CA VAL A 78 4.89 -13.94 8.66
C VAL A 78 4.19 -13.02 9.68
N ALA A 79 4.53 -11.73 9.69
CA ALA A 79 3.90 -10.77 10.59
C ALA A 79 2.40 -10.62 10.32
N LEU A 80 2.01 -10.51 9.04
CA LEU A 80 0.61 -10.33 8.64
C LEU A 80 -0.24 -11.57 8.90
N THR A 81 0.27 -12.78 8.61
CA THR A 81 -0.47 -14.02 8.88
C THR A 81 -0.70 -14.21 10.38
N ARG A 82 0.29 -13.87 11.21
CA ARG A 82 0.15 -13.90 12.67
C ARG A 82 -0.95 -12.96 13.19
N VAL A 83 -1.02 -11.74 12.67
CA VAL A 83 -2.01 -10.73 13.10
C VAL A 83 -3.40 -11.02 12.50
N GLY A 84 -3.44 -11.45 11.24
CA GLY A 84 -4.69 -11.69 10.51
C GLY A 84 -5.33 -13.07 10.78
N GLY A 85 -4.63 -14.00 11.46
CA GLY A 85 -5.12 -15.36 11.68
C GLY A 85 -5.29 -16.16 10.40
N MET A 86 -4.54 -15.84 9.35
CA MET A 86 -4.54 -16.51 8.05
C MET A 86 -3.23 -17.26 7.80
N ASP A 87 -3.26 -18.30 6.96
CA ASP A 87 -2.07 -19.13 6.71
C ASP A 87 -1.12 -18.55 5.68
N LYS A 88 -1.61 -17.72 4.76
CA LYS A 88 -0.86 -17.23 3.59
C LYS A 88 -1.21 -15.77 3.27
N CYS A 89 -0.23 -15.07 2.69
CA CYS A 89 -0.40 -13.74 2.11
C CYS A 89 -0.10 -13.74 0.61
N PHE A 90 -0.82 -12.92 -0.12
CA PHE A 90 -0.51 -12.52 -1.48
C PHE A 90 -0.28 -11.01 -1.50
N PHE A 91 0.81 -10.56 -2.14
CA PHE A 91 1.15 -9.16 -2.30
C PHE A 91 0.91 -8.71 -3.73
N GLY A 92 0.14 -7.65 -3.90
CA GLY A 92 -0.10 -6.95 -5.17
C GLY A 92 0.26 -5.47 -5.04
N ASN A 93 0.25 -4.74 -6.16
CA ASN A 93 0.61 -3.31 -6.17
C ASN A 93 -0.58 -2.41 -5.80
N SER A 94 -1.79 -2.93 -5.82
CA SER A 94 -3.01 -2.14 -5.61
C SER A 94 -4.14 -2.97 -5.03
N GLY A 95 -5.15 -2.29 -4.45
CA GLY A 95 -6.39 -2.94 -4.01
C GLY A 95 -7.15 -3.62 -5.17
N ALA A 96 -7.08 -3.06 -6.38
CA ALA A 96 -7.68 -3.67 -7.56
C ALA A 96 -7.04 -5.03 -7.88
N GLU A 97 -5.72 -5.12 -7.86
CA GLU A 97 -5.00 -6.39 -8.06
C GLU A 97 -5.27 -7.40 -6.94
N ALA A 98 -5.35 -6.94 -5.70
CA ALA A 98 -5.69 -7.80 -4.57
C ALA A 98 -7.11 -8.36 -4.70
N ASN A 99 -8.09 -7.55 -5.08
CA ASN A 99 -9.46 -8.01 -5.35
C ASN A 99 -9.52 -8.99 -6.52
N GLU A 100 -8.80 -8.71 -7.60
CA GLU A 100 -8.74 -9.64 -8.74
C GLU A 100 -8.13 -10.98 -8.34
N ALA A 101 -7.07 -10.97 -7.54
CA ALA A 101 -6.49 -12.20 -6.99
C ALA A 101 -7.48 -12.96 -6.11
N ALA A 102 -8.22 -12.28 -5.23
CA ALA A 102 -9.24 -12.88 -4.38
C ALA A 102 -10.35 -13.55 -5.20
N ILE A 103 -10.84 -12.87 -6.24
CA ILE A 103 -11.85 -13.40 -7.17
C ILE A 103 -11.33 -14.66 -7.88
N LYS A 104 -10.10 -14.61 -8.39
CA LYS A 104 -9.46 -15.76 -9.07
C LYS A 104 -9.28 -16.94 -8.12
N LEU A 105 -8.84 -16.69 -6.89
CA LEU A 105 -8.67 -17.73 -5.86
C LEU A 105 -10.01 -18.38 -5.49
N ALA A 106 -11.05 -17.58 -5.26
CA ALA A 106 -12.39 -18.09 -4.93
C ALA A 106 -12.95 -18.97 -6.08
N ARG A 107 -12.78 -18.53 -7.33
CA ARG A 107 -13.20 -19.33 -8.49
C ARG A 107 -12.37 -20.61 -8.66
N LEU A 108 -11.07 -20.53 -8.49
CA LEU A 108 -10.17 -21.70 -8.54
C LEU A 108 -10.54 -22.72 -7.46
N TYR A 109 -10.81 -22.27 -6.25
CA TYR A 109 -11.30 -23.12 -5.17
C TYR A 109 -12.63 -23.79 -5.52
N GLY A 110 -13.61 -23.02 -6.05
CA GLY A 110 -14.90 -23.56 -6.50
C GLY A 110 -14.73 -24.66 -7.56
N HIS A 111 -13.89 -24.44 -8.57
CA HIS A 111 -13.56 -25.46 -9.57
C HIS A 111 -12.92 -26.70 -8.95
N GLY A 112 -11.98 -26.53 -8.01
CA GLY A 112 -11.38 -27.64 -7.26
C GLY A 112 -12.37 -28.45 -6.42
N ARG A 113 -13.52 -27.84 -6.08
CA ARG A 113 -14.65 -28.49 -5.39
C ARG A 113 -15.70 -29.07 -6.34
N GLY A 114 -15.44 -29.10 -7.64
CA GLY A 114 -16.34 -29.66 -8.65
C GLY A 114 -17.47 -28.72 -9.12
N VAL A 115 -17.43 -27.43 -8.74
CA VAL A 115 -18.41 -26.45 -9.22
C VAL A 115 -18.02 -26.01 -10.63
N SER A 116 -18.83 -26.31 -11.63
CA SER A 116 -18.51 -26.05 -13.05
C SER A 116 -18.47 -24.55 -13.39
N LYS A 117 -19.31 -23.74 -12.75
CA LYS A 117 -19.37 -22.27 -12.94
C LYS A 117 -19.44 -21.56 -11.59
N PRO A 118 -18.31 -21.43 -10.84
CA PRO A 118 -18.33 -20.74 -9.56
C PRO A 118 -18.72 -19.27 -9.76
N ALA A 119 -19.75 -18.84 -9.05
CA ALA A 119 -20.19 -17.45 -9.01
C ALA A 119 -19.74 -16.79 -7.72
N ILE A 120 -19.53 -15.47 -7.78
CA ILE A 120 -19.25 -14.60 -6.64
C ILE A 120 -20.36 -13.56 -6.61
N VAL A 121 -21.00 -13.40 -5.47
CA VAL A 121 -22.09 -12.44 -5.23
C VAL A 121 -21.63 -11.33 -4.31
#